data_4a0a4354cb3f4620f4a826da7f89391c
#
_entry.id   4a0a4354cb3f4620f4a826da7f89391c
#
_cell.length_a   1.000
_cell.length_b   1.000
_cell.length_c   1.000
_cell.angle_alpha   90.00
_cell.angle_beta   90.00
_cell.angle_gamma   90.00
#
_symmetry.space_group_name_H-M   'P 1'
#
loop_
_entity.id
_entity.type
_entity.pdbx_description
1 polymer ?
#
loop_
_entity_poly.entity_id
_entity_poly.type
_entity_poly.pdbx_seq_one_letter_code
_entity_poly.pdbx_strand_id
1 'polypeptide(L)'
;MIMHRRRWSYLRTPVGIYWLVMSPICLLEGFLLVTDTPNWIRVSAGGVLLITIIAFVRGYGRRIELHEEGVRWRSLLIRRELRWADITSVGTYVPGGGVGTTEYAFLSTRAGPPAGKWEIDEQTFQVQNRPGVIEAIEAFRSRA
;
A
#
# COMPACT_ATOMS: atom_id res chain seq x y z
N MET A 1 -18.88 27.01 13.91
CA MET A 1 -17.46 27.06 13.50
C MET A 1 -17.14 25.70 12.90
N ILE A 2 -17.16 25.58 11.56
CA ILE A 2 -16.93 24.30 10.87
C ILE A 2 -15.42 24.12 10.83
N MET A 3 -14.88 23.30 11.75
CA MET A 3 -13.49 22.86 11.67
C MET A 3 -13.33 22.03 10.40
N HIS A 4 -12.69 22.60 9.39
CA HIS A 4 -12.18 21.83 8.26
C HIS A 4 -11.12 20.87 8.82
N ARG A 5 -11.52 19.61 9.06
CA ARG A 5 -10.57 18.52 9.37
C ARG A 5 -9.57 18.46 8.23
N ARG A 6 -8.37 18.96 8.45
CA ARG A 6 -7.30 18.87 7.46
C ARG A 6 -6.97 17.39 7.29
N ARG A 7 -7.07 16.93 6.07
CA ARG A 7 -6.78 15.56 5.68
C ARG A 7 -5.83 15.60 4.50
N TRP A 8 -4.78 14.81 4.57
CA TRP A 8 -3.88 14.55 3.47
C TRP A 8 -3.96 13.08 3.09
N SER A 9 -3.95 12.73 1.82
CA SER A 9 -4.00 11.34 1.37
C SER A 9 -2.98 11.08 0.28
N TYR A 10 -2.30 9.94 0.39
CA TYR A 10 -1.34 9.47 -0.57
C TYR A 10 -1.75 8.08 -1.08
N LEU A 11 -1.90 7.95 -2.39
CA LEU A 11 -2.16 6.68 -3.06
C LEU A 11 -0.83 6.02 -3.43
N ARG A 12 -0.61 4.80 -2.94
CA ARG A 12 0.61 4.04 -3.23
C ARG A 12 0.77 3.78 -4.73
N THR A 13 -0.33 3.44 -5.41
CA THR A 13 -0.33 3.19 -6.85
C THR A 13 -1.59 3.80 -7.46
N PRO A 14 -1.47 4.60 -8.51
CA PRO A 14 -2.63 5.15 -9.21
C PRO A 14 -3.54 4.03 -9.70
N VAL A 15 -4.82 4.17 -9.45
CA VAL A 15 -5.86 3.18 -9.83
C VAL A 15 -5.81 2.84 -11.32
N GLY A 16 -5.57 3.85 -12.18
CA GLY A 16 -5.47 3.65 -13.62
C GLY A 16 -4.36 2.69 -14.05
N ILE A 17 -3.22 2.68 -13.37
CA ILE A 17 -2.11 1.76 -13.68
C ILE A 17 -2.52 0.32 -13.35
N TYR A 18 -3.25 0.09 -12.27
CA TYR A 18 -3.77 -1.24 -11.97
C TYR A 18 -4.72 -1.76 -13.04
N TRP A 19 -5.65 -0.93 -13.51
CA TRP A 19 -6.56 -1.31 -14.58
C TRP A 19 -5.84 -1.58 -15.89
N LEU A 20 -4.85 -0.76 -16.24
CA LEU A 20 -4.07 -0.91 -17.47
C LEU A 20 -3.32 -2.26 -17.50
N VAL A 21 -2.77 -2.69 -16.36
CA VAL A 21 -1.96 -3.92 -16.29
C VAL A 21 -2.84 -5.15 -16.07
N MET A 22 -3.86 -5.05 -15.20
CA MET A 22 -4.65 -6.22 -14.79
C MET A 22 -5.74 -6.61 -15.78
N SER A 23 -6.33 -5.65 -16.51
CA SER A 23 -7.43 -5.98 -17.43
C SER A 23 -7.01 -6.91 -18.58
N PRO A 24 -5.89 -6.72 -19.29
CA PRO A 24 -5.48 -7.66 -20.35
C PRO A 24 -5.13 -9.04 -19.80
N ILE A 25 -4.55 -9.11 -18.60
CA ILE A 25 -4.25 -10.41 -17.96
C ILE A 25 -5.55 -11.15 -17.64
N CYS A 26 -6.50 -10.50 -16.98
CA CYS A 26 -7.79 -11.12 -16.65
C CYS A 26 -8.58 -11.53 -17.89
N LEU A 27 -8.51 -10.74 -18.98
CA LEU A 27 -9.17 -11.07 -20.24
C LEU A 27 -8.54 -12.31 -20.89
N LEU A 28 -7.22 -12.41 -20.93
CA LEU A 28 -6.51 -13.56 -21.46
C LEU A 28 -6.83 -14.83 -20.67
N GLU A 29 -6.75 -14.77 -19.35
CA GLU A 29 -7.04 -15.89 -18.48
C GLU A 29 -8.51 -16.32 -18.56
N GLY A 30 -9.44 -15.35 -18.59
CA GLY A 30 -10.87 -15.61 -18.81
C GLY A 30 -11.15 -16.27 -20.16
N PHE A 31 -10.45 -15.84 -21.23
CA PHE A 31 -10.57 -16.46 -22.55
C PHE A 31 -10.09 -17.92 -22.54
N LEU A 32 -8.97 -18.22 -21.88
CA LEU A 32 -8.47 -19.61 -21.76
C LEU A 32 -9.42 -20.52 -20.98
N LEU A 33 -10.21 -19.99 -20.05
CA LEU A 33 -11.19 -20.77 -19.30
C LEU A 33 -12.41 -21.17 -20.11
N VAL A 34 -12.82 -20.36 -21.11
CA VAL A 34 -14.04 -20.60 -21.91
C VAL A 34 -13.76 -21.29 -23.27
N THR A 35 -12.49 -21.34 -23.68
CA THR A 35 -12.10 -22.02 -24.92
C THR A 35 -11.89 -23.52 -24.72
N ASP A 36 -11.95 -24.30 -25.82
CA ASP A 36 -11.71 -25.76 -25.82
C ASP A 36 -10.21 -26.07 -25.66
N THR A 37 -9.67 -25.72 -24.51
CA THR A 37 -8.28 -26.01 -24.11
C THR A 37 -8.21 -27.27 -23.24
N PRO A 38 -7.09 -27.98 -23.20
CA PRO A 38 -6.85 -29.10 -22.31
C PRO A 38 -7.13 -28.75 -20.84
N ASN A 39 -7.67 -29.68 -20.06
CA ASN A 39 -8.07 -29.45 -18.66
C ASN A 39 -6.94 -28.89 -17.79
N TRP A 40 -5.71 -29.32 -18.00
CA TRP A 40 -4.57 -28.81 -17.23
C TRP A 40 -4.31 -27.30 -17.48
N ILE A 41 -4.56 -26.82 -18.71
CA ILE A 41 -4.47 -25.39 -19.03
C ILE A 41 -5.58 -24.61 -18.32
N ARG A 42 -6.81 -25.12 -18.31
CA ARG A 42 -7.94 -24.50 -17.60
C ARG A 42 -7.67 -24.39 -16.10
N VAL A 43 -7.18 -25.46 -15.48
CA VAL A 43 -6.83 -25.47 -14.05
C VAL A 43 -5.73 -24.45 -13.76
N SER A 44 -4.69 -24.40 -14.59
CA SER A 44 -3.60 -23.44 -14.43
C SER A 44 -4.08 -22.00 -14.61
N ALA A 45 -4.86 -21.71 -15.65
CA ALA A 45 -5.44 -20.38 -15.89
C ALA A 45 -6.35 -19.94 -14.74
N GLY A 46 -7.19 -20.85 -14.22
CA GLY A 46 -8.03 -20.55 -13.05
C GLY A 46 -7.22 -20.23 -11.80
N GLY A 47 -6.13 -20.96 -11.57
CA GLY A 47 -5.20 -20.70 -10.46
C GLY A 47 -4.52 -19.34 -10.57
N VAL A 48 -4.00 -19.01 -11.76
CA VAL A 48 -3.35 -17.71 -12.01
C VAL A 48 -4.37 -16.58 -11.88
N LEU A 49 -5.57 -16.73 -12.44
CA LEU A 49 -6.63 -15.73 -12.30
C LEU A 49 -6.98 -15.47 -10.83
N LEU A 50 -7.12 -16.51 -10.02
CA LEU A 50 -7.40 -16.38 -8.59
C LEU A 50 -6.28 -15.62 -7.87
N ILE A 51 -5.01 -15.96 -8.13
CA ILE A 51 -3.86 -15.26 -7.56
C ILE A 51 -3.85 -13.78 -7.99
N THR A 52 -4.14 -13.52 -9.26
CA THR A 52 -4.21 -12.16 -9.83
C THR A 52 -5.30 -11.34 -9.14
N ILE A 53 -6.49 -11.91 -8.94
CA ILE A 53 -7.59 -11.26 -8.22
C ILE A 53 -7.20 -10.96 -6.77
N ILE A 54 -6.59 -11.92 -6.06
CA ILE A 54 -6.14 -11.73 -4.68
C ILE A 54 -5.08 -10.62 -4.61
N ALA A 55 -4.11 -10.61 -5.52
CA ALA A 55 -3.07 -9.59 -5.59
C ALA A 55 -3.66 -8.21 -5.88
N PHE A 56 -4.62 -8.14 -6.81
CA PHE A 56 -5.36 -6.92 -7.13
C PHE A 56 -6.11 -6.37 -5.93
N VAL A 57 -6.93 -7.20 -5.29
CA VAL A 57 -7.72 -6.81 -4.11
C VAL A 57 -6.82 -6.33 -2.97
N ARG A 58 -5.70 -7.00 -2.73
CA ARG A 58 -4.72 -6.59 -1.72
C ARG A 58 -3.98 -5.30 -2.09
N GLY A 59 -3.72 -5.07 -3.37
CA GLY A 59 -2.98 -3.91 -3.87
C GLY A 59 -3.84 -2.68 -4.10
N TYR A 60 -5.11 -2.89 -4.47
CA TYR A 60 -6.02 -1.85 -4.88
C TYR A 60 -6.36 -0.87 -3.75
N GLY A 61 -6.28 0.41 -4.08
CA GLY A 61 -6.69 1.47 -3.16
C GLY A 61 -5.84 1.60 -1.90
N ARG A 62 -4.63 1.01 -1.85
CA ARG A 62 -3.71 1.22 -0.73
C ARG A 62 -3.34 2.69 -0.64
N ARG A 63 -3.72 3.32 0.47
CA ARG A 63 -3.44 4.72 0.73
C ARG A 63 -3.14 4.95 2.20
N ILE A 64 -2.31 5.95 2.44
CA ILE A 64 -2.10 6.54 3.76
C ILE A 64 -2.88 7.84 3.81
N GLU A 65 -3.63 8.02 4.87
CA GLU A 65 -4.38 9.22 5.19
C GLU A 65 -3.84 9.80 6.49
N LEU A 66 -3.39 11.04 6.46
CA LEU A 66 -2.96 11.77 7.64
C LEU A 66 -4.14 12.58 8.17
N HIS A 67 -4.43 12.44 9.45
CA HIS A 67 -5.46 13.16 10.18
C HIS A 67 -4.86 13.86 11.39
N GLU A 68 -5.58 14.77 11.99
CA GLU A 68 -5.13 15.46 13.22
C GLU A 68 -4.91 14.49 14.39
N GLU A 69 -5.68 13.41 14.47
CA GLU A 69 -5.62 12.43 15.55
C GLU A 69 -4.57 11.31 15.31
N GLY A 70 -4.15 11.12 14.05
CA GLY A 70 -3.24 10.01 13.72
C GLY A 70 -3.15 9.71 12.24
N VAL A 71 -2.58 8.57 11.95
CA VAL A 71 -2.34 8.07 10.60
C VAL A 71 -3.23 6.86 10.34
N ARG A 72 -3.97 6.88 9.26
CA ARG A 72 -4.82 5.78 8.83
C ARG A 72 -4.26 5.16 7.56
N TRP A 73 -3.93 3.88 7.65
CA TRP A 73 -3.60 3.08 6.47
C TRP A 73 -4.83 2.31 6.02
N ARG A 74 -5.16 2.45 4.75
CA ARG A 74 -6.37 1.87 4.17
C ARG A 74 -6.06 1.12 2.88
N SER A 75 -6.63 -0.08 2.77
CA SER A 75 -6.76 -0.80 1.52
C SER A 75 -8.20 -1.27 1.37
N LEU A 76 -8.54 -2.01 0.31
CA LEU A 76 -9.89 -2.48 0.08
C LEU A 76 -10.43 -3.32 1.25
N LEU A 77 -9.59 -4.20 1.82
CA LEU A 77 -9.97 -5.16 2.87
C LEU A 77 -9.42 -4.84 4.26
N ILE A 78 -8.39 -4.01 4.35
CA ILE A 78 -7.67 -3.79 5.60
C ILE A 78 -7.67 -2.31 5.92
N ARG A 79 -8.05 -1.99 7.14
CA ARG A 79 -7.96 -0.64 7.70
C ARG A 79 -7.19 -0.72 9.01
N ARG A 80 -6.14 0.09 9.12
CA ARG A 80 -5.32 0.21 10.31
C ARG A 80 -5.16 1.68 10.66
N GLU A 81 -5.02 1.97 11.94
CA GLU A 81 -4.91 3.33 12.44
C GLU A 81 -3.85 3.38 13.53
N LEU A 82 -2.97 4.37 13.48
CA LEU A 82 -2.00 4.69 14.52
C LEU A 82 -2.24 6.12 14.99
N ARG A 83 -2.33 6.32 16.30
CA ARG A 83 -2.41 7.66 16.88
C ARG A 83 -1.04 8.31 16.90
N TRP A 84 -0.98 9.62 16.74
CA TRP A 84 0.29 10.34 16.81
C TRP A 84 1.02 10.15 18.14
N ALA A 85 0.28 10.05 19.24
CA ALA A 85 0.83 9.80 20.58
C ALA A 85 1.56 8.44 20.68
N ASP A 86 1.16 7.45 19.89
CA ASP A 86 1.74 6.10 19.92
C ASP A 86 2.94 5.98 18.98
N ILE A 87 3.14 6.94 18.07
CA ILE A 87 4.22 6.91 17.08
C ILE A 87 5.53 7.37 17.71
N THR A 88 6.44 6.44 17.92
CA THR A 88 7.75 6.69 18.52
C THR A 88 8.78 7.14 17.49
N SER A 89 8.76 6.57 16.29
CA SER A 89 9.73 6.87 15.25
C SER A 89 9.09 7.16 13.90
N VAL A 90 9.62 8.19 13.24
CA VAL A 90 9.29 8.60 11.88
C VAL A 90 10.60 8.85 11.15
N GLY A 91 10.71 8.44 9.92
CA GLY A 91 11.90 8.67 9.12
C GLY A 91 11.82 8.04 7.75
N THR A 92 12.96 8.02 7.08
CA THR A 92 13.13 7.33 5.80
C THR A 92 14.15 6.21 5.94
N TYR A 93 14.00 5.18 5.13
CA TYR A 93 14.95 4.09 5.06
C TYR A 93 14.96 3.45 3.67
N VAL A 94 16.07 2.81 3.35
CA VAL A 94 16.22 2.02 2.13
C VAL A 94 16.32 0.55 2.54
N PRO A 95 15.34 -0.29 2.18
CA PRO A 95 15.42 -1.71 2.49
C PRO A 95 16.63 -2.34 1.82
N GLY A 96 17.48 -3.04 2.59
CA GLY A 96 18.72 -3.63 2.10
C GLY A 96 18.53 -4.67 1.00
N GLY A 97 19.49 -4.73 0.06
CA GLY A 97 19.76 -5.90 -0.76
C GLY A 97 19.16 -5.95 -2.17
N GLY A 98 18.72 -4.86 -2.78
CA GLY A 98 18.20 -4.87 -4.15
C GLY A 98 18.84 -3.84 -5.09
N VAL A 99 18.97 -4.21 -6.36
CA VAL A 99 19.26 -3.28 -7.45
C VAL A 99 18.03 -2.38 -7.63
N GLY A 100 18.12 -1.15 -7.15
CA GLY A 100 17.03 -0.18 -7.18
C GLY A 100 16.75 0.35 -5.77
N THR A 101 17.40 1.47 -5.45
CA THR A 101 17.28 2.15 -4.16
C THR A 101 15.97 2.92 -4.05
N THR A 102 14.86 2.22 -3.84
CA THR A 102 13.61 2.90 -3.52
C THR A 102 13.60 3.24 -2.03
N GLU A 103 13.62 4.52 -1.74
CA GLU A 103 13.49 5.04 -0.38
C GLU A 103 12.03 4.96 0.08
N TYR A 104 11.83 4.58 1.34
CA TYR A 104 10.51 4.51 1.98
C TYR A 104 10.46 5.43 3.20
N ALA A 105 9.38 6.16 3.33
CA ALA A 105 9.02 6.80 4.58
C ALA A 105 8.32 5.78 5.48
N PHE A 106 8.63 5.77 6.77
CA PHE A 106 8.02 4.89 7.74
C PHE A 106 7.53 5.65 8.98
N LEU A 107 6.50 5.10 9.61
CA LEU A 107 5.98 5.52 10.90
C LEU A 107 5.82 4.27 11.74
N SER A 108 6.38 4.27 12.95
CA SER A 108 6.36 3.09 13.81
C SER A 108 6.13 3.45 15.26
N THR A 109 5.45 2.56 15.97
CA THR A 109 5.36 2.58 17.44
C THR A 109 6.61 1.98 18.08
N ARG A 110 7.50 1.37 17.28
CA ARG A 110 8.79 0.84 17.72
C ARG A 110 9.90 1.86 17.46
N ALA A 111 10.99 1.76 18.21
CA ALA A 111 12.18 2.56 17.98
C ALA A 111 12.92 2.08 16.72
N GLY A 112 13.28 3.03 15.86
CA GLY A 112 14.08 2.78 14.67
C GLY A 112 13.32 2.34 13.41
N PRO A 113 14.04 2.22 12.29
CA PRO A 113 13.49 1.79 11.02
C PRO A 113 13.15 0.29 11.04
N PRO A 114 12.17 -0.16 10.22
CA PRO A 114 11.89 -1.58 10.04
C PRO A 114 13.09 -2.30 9.42
N ALA A 115 13.36 -3.53 9.85
CA ALA A 115 14.52 -4.29 9.37
C ALA A 115 14.36 -4.74 7.92
N GLY A 116 13.15 -4.83 7.39
CA GLY A 116 12.90 -5.25 6.02
C GLY A 116 11.66 -4.65 5.38
N LYS A 117 11.59 -4.75 4.05
CA LYS A 117 10.47 -4.24 3.23
C LYS A 117 9.12 -4.89 3.57
N TRP A 118 9.14 -6.07 4.16
CA TRP A 118 7.96 -6.89 4.41
C TRP A 118 7.49 -6.83 5.87
N GLU A 119 8.22 -6.14 6.74
CA GLU A 119 7.82 -5.92 8.15
C GLU A 119 6.75 -4.82 8.28
N ILE A 120 5.72 -4.92 7.46
CA ILE A 120 4.51 -4.14 7.65
C ILE A 120 3.62 -4.93 8.61
N ASP A 121 3.77 -4.67 9.87
CA ASP A 121 2.90 -5.18 10.91
C ASP A 121 1.85 -4.13 11.34
N GLU A 122 1.13 -4.42 12.40
CA GLU A 122 0.14 -3.50 12.95
C GLU A 122 0.77 -2.24 13.57
N GLN A 123 2.07 -2.27 13.82
CA GLN A 123 2.83 -1.26 14.54
C GLN A 123 3.69 -0.38 13.63
N THR A 124 3.81 -0.74 12.34
CA THR A 124 4.67 -0.02 11.40
C THR A 124 3.96 0.19 10.07
N PHE A 125 3.86 1.45 9.66
CA PHE A 125 3.39 1.83 8.34
C PHE A 125 4.56 2.30 7.50
N GLN A 126 4.57 1.90 6.24
CA GLN A 126 5.55 2.37 5.28
C GLN A 126 4.88 2.76 3.96
N VAL A 127 5.44 3.78 3.34
CA VAL A 127 5.02 4.27 2.03
C VAL A 127 6.27 4.67 1.25
N GLN A 128 6.24 4.50 -0.08
CA GLN A 128 7.32 4.97 -0.92
C GLN A 128 7.54 6.47 -0.68
N ASN A 129 8.79 6.85 -0.35
CA ASN A 129 9.13 8.25 -0.18
C ASN A 129 9.08 8.95 -1.53
N ARG A 130 8.23 9.96 -1.64
CA ARG A 130 8.14 10.86 -2.79
C ARG A 130 8.18 12.29 -2.27
N PRO A 131 8.54 13.27 -3.10
CA PRO A 131 8.53 14.67 -2.70
C PRO A 131 7.23 15.05 -2.00
N GLY A 132 7.32 15.65 -0.83
CA GLY A 132 6.19 16.09 -0.03
C GLY A 132 5.60 15.07 0.96
N VAL A 133 6.02 13.79 0.93
CA VAL A 133 5.48 12.76 1.85
C VAL A 133 5.96 12.98 3.27
N ILE A 134 7.28 13.08 3.46
CA ILE A 134 7.87 13.24 4.79
C ILE A 134 7.50 14.60 5.41
N GLU A 135 7.50 15.65 4.59
CA GLU A 135 7.10 16.99 5.00
C GLU A 135 5.64 17.04 5.44
N ALA A 136 4.75 16.31 4.74
CA ALA A 136 3.36 16.19 5.14
C ALA A 136 3.22 15.46 6.48
N ILE A 137 3.96 14.36 6.68
CA ILE A 137 3.95 13.60 7.93
C ILE A 137 4.41 14.49 9.10
N GLU A 138 5.53 15.18 8.95
CA GLU A 138 6.07 16.07 9.98
C GLU A 138 5.14 17.25 10.28
N ALA A 139 4.53 17.83 9.25
CA ALA A 139 3.59 18.93 9.41
C ALA A 139 2.30 18.52 10.15
N PHE A 140 1.85 17.30 10.02
CA PHE A 140 0.72 16.77 10.79
C PHE A 140 1.13 16.42 12.21
N ARG A 141 2.28 15.77 12.39
CA ARG A 141 2.82 15.40 13.69
C ARG A 141 3.09 16.61 14.59
N SER A 142 3.61 17.70 14.03
CA SER A 142 3.91 18.93 14.79
C SER A 142 2.66 19.68 15.27
N ARG A 143 1.48 19.31 14.80
CA ARG A 143 0.20 19.93 15.17
C ARG A 143 -0.63 19.08 16.11
N ALA A 144 -0.24 17.81 16.29
CA ALA A 144 -0.92 16.85 17.15
C ALA A 144 -0.38 16.89 18.58
#